data_02263259dc796d70498d6bb1bf44d2a3
#
_entry.id   02263259dc796d70498d6bb1bf44d2a3
#
_cell.length_a   1.000
_cell.length_b   1.000
_cell.length_c   1.000
_cell.angle_alpha   90.00
_cell.angle_beta   90.00
_cell.angle_gamma   90.00
#
_symmetry.space_group_name_H-M   'P 1'
#
loop_
_entity.id
_entity.type
_entity.pdbx_description
1 polymer ?
#
loop_
_entity_poly.entity_id
_entity_poly.type
_entity_poly.pdbx_seq_one_letter_code
_entity_poly.pdbx_strand_id
1 'polypeptide(L)'
;MFPSLADSTGTGYDSWRVQLRFKAKYQRRKLKTQDEAAGSLPLKRTRNTEEVTQKRVSRPSLAHDMGDAEDDMSLLMHVESMQKEARKASPDTSYLLDAMMRTFADRRKWISEETPSVKEIVEKYPALAVGSVVLQEFKAITNVTLLDVLRGVLDPIAHKIFECAQKKRHLEDFLIGLEKIKDGIPQPEQNDLMLTAAIFVLPSLVKERIEAFVCSGKPGAVHVVPTVTHTDNILEVQEFTVQLEALEIQAPNLLQAVATQMALYWTFNIVFCAKAQKTFDLLCRLIGISSGIQATPLVRVAQTLLQQ
;
A
#
# COMPACT_ATOMS: atom_id res chain seq x y z
N MET A 1 41.60 38.27 15.20
CA MET A 1 40.59 37.83 14.21
C MET A 1 41.35 37.47 12.93
N PHE A 2 41.18 36.30 12.35
CA PHE A 2 41.84 35.89 11.12
C PHE A 2 40.92 36.21 9.94
N PRO A 3 41.17 37.29 9.20
CA PRO A 3 40.29 37.73 8.09
C PRO A 3 40.11 36.68 6.98
N SER A 4 41.12 35.79 6.85
CA SER A 4 41.09 34.70 5.87
C SER A 4 40.08 33.58 6.16
N LEU A 5 39.39 33.62 7.30
CA LEU A 5 38.41 32.60 7.71
C LEU A 5 36.96 33.12 7.65
N ALA A 6 36.79 34.40 7.28
CA ALA A 6 35.45 35.00 7.21
C ALA A 6 34.80 34.72 5.83
N ASP A 7 33.53 34.38 5.87
CA ASP A 7 32.68 34.29 4.65
C ASP A 7 32.36 35.71 4.15
N SER A 8 32.16 35.83 2.83
CA SER A 8 31.79 37.10 2.18
C SER A 8 30.32 37.44 2.33
N THR A 9 29.50 36.55 2.91
CA THR A 9 28.04 36.65 3.02
C THR A 9 27.56 36.29 4.44
N GLY A 10 26.41 36.81 4.84
CA GLY A 10 25.80 36.54 6.14
C GLY A 10 26.55 37.18 7.32
N THR A 11 26.71 36.43 8.41
CA THR A 11 27.47 36.86 9.61
C THR A 11 28.99 36.78 9.42
N GLY A 12 29.48 36.38 8.25
CA GLY A 12 30.89 36.19 7.94
C GLY A 12 31.46 34.83 8.38
N TYR A 13 30.69 34.01 9.10
CA TYR A 13 31.16 32.71 9.61
C TYR A 13 30.10 31.58 9.43
N ASP A 14 29.10 31.78 8.61
CA ASP A 14 27.98 30.84 8.49
C ASP A 14 28.37 29.51 7.86
N SER A 15 29.26 29.51 6.88
CA SER A 15 29.80 28.27 6.29
C SER A 15 30.58 27.44 7.32
N TRP A 16 31.36 28.09 8.17
CA TRP A 16 32.10 27.44 9.26
C TRP A 16 31.17 26.84 10.32
N ARG A 17 30.08 27.54 10.68
CA ARG A 17 29.06 27.02 11.58
C ARG A 17 28.43 25.74 11.04
N VAL A 18 28.11 25.71 9.75
CA VAL A 18 27.54 24.54 9.08
C VAL A 18 28.57 23.38 9.08
N GLN A 19 29.81 23.64 8.69
CA GLN A 19 30.87 22.64 8.67
C GLN A 19 31.15 22.08 10.07
N LEU A 20 31.23 22.92 11.09
CA LEU A 20 31.45 22.49 12.48
C LEU A 20 30.26 21.63 12.99
N ARG A 21 29.03 21.95 12.65
CA ARG A 21 27.86 21.11 12.97
C ARG A 21 27.98 19.73 12.33
N PHE A 22 28.37 19.66 11.06
CA PHE A 22 28.57 18.37 10.37
C PHE A 22 29.72 17.58 10.99
N LYS A 23 30.87 18.24 11.27
CA LYS A 23 32.04 17.62 11.90
C LYS A 23 31.69 17.11 13.31
N ALA A 24 31.01 17.89 14.12
CA ALA A 24 30.54 17.47 15.45
C ALA A 24 29.58 16.28 15.39
N LYS A 25 28.66 16.27 14.43
CA LYS A 25 27.74 15.14 14.20
C LYS A 25 28.48 13.88 13.75
N TYR A 26 29.49 14.03 12.90
CA TYR A 26 30.36 12.92 12.47
C TYR A 26 31.19 12.37 13.63
N GLN A 27 31.80 13.23 14.43
CA GLN A 27 32.60 12.83 15.60
C GLN A 27 31.75 12.12 16.65
N ARG A 28 30.56 12.62 16.95
CA ARG A 28 29.61 11.94 17.85
C ARG A 28 29.23 10.55 17.36
N ARG A 29 29.04 10.38 16.04
CA ARG A 29 28.79 9.05 15.46
C ARG A 29 30.00 8.13 15.63
N LYS A 30 31.20 8.64 15.37
CA LYS A 30 32.46 7.88 15.48
C LYS A 30 32.76 7.48 16.94
N LEU A 31 32.56 8.38 17.91
CA LEU A 31 32.69 8.08 19.33
C LEU A 31 31.66 7.02 19.76
N LYS A 32 30.41 7.14 19.34
CA LYS A 32 29.37 6.13 19.65
C LYS A 32 29.73 4.75 19.09
N THR A 33 30.34 4.68 17.89
CA THR A 33 30.81 3.42 17.30
C THR A 33 32.05 2.88 18.01
N GLN A 34 32.92 3.74 18.58
CA GLN A 34 34.09 3.35 19.37
C GLN A 34 33.73 2.89 20.79
N ASP A 35 32.77 3.55 21.43
CA ASP A 35 32.20 3.12 22.73
C ASP A 35 31.48 1.79 22.61
N GLU A 36 30.78 1.55 21.49
CA GLU A 36 30.18 0.24 21.16
C GLU A 36 31.23 -0.84 20.88
N ALA A 37 32.48 -0.48 20.51
CA ALA A 37 33.58 -1.41 20.26
C ALA A 37 34.46 -1.67 21.49
N ALA A 38 34.47 -0.78 22.49
CA ALA A 38 35.34 -0.84 23.67
C ALA A 38 34.68 -1.36 24.96
N GLY A 39 33.37 -1.49 24.99
CA GLY A 39 32.63 -1.94 26.17
C GLY A 39 31.76 -3.13 25.87
N SER A 40 32.13 -4.29 26.48
CA SER A 40 31.35 -5.55 26.54
C SER A 40 30.72 -5.94 25.19
N LEU A 41 30.91 -7.20 24.81
CA LEU A 41 30.15 -7.83 23.74
C LEU A 41 28.74 -7.20 23.72
N PRO A 42 28.35 -6.50 22.65
CA PRO A 42 26.99 -6.11 22.54
C PRO A 42 26.26 -7.46 22.60
N LEU A 43 25.53 -7.71 23.68
CA LEU A 43 24.33 -8.53 23.57
C LEU A 43 23.78 -8.03 22.24
N LYS A 44 23.98 -8.86 21.18
CA LYS A 44 23.16 -8.70 19.98
C LYS A 44 21.80 -8.50 20.58
N ARG A 45 21.32 -7.23 20.59
CA ARG A 45 19.91 -6.98 20.69
C ARG A 45 19.40 -7.90 19.60
N THR A 46 19.07 -9.09 20.00
CA THR A 46 18.07 -9.84 19.28
C THR A 46 17.08 -8.73 19.05
N ARG A 47 17.00 -8.26 17.82
CA ARG A 47 15.79 -7.59 17.40
C ARG A 47 14.77 -8.59 17.92
N ASN A 48 14.24 -8.28 19.11
CA ASN A 48 12.94 -8.74 19.42
C ASN A 48 12.26 -8.47 18.09
N THR A 49 11.76 -9.48 17.49
CA THR A 49 10.72 -9.37 16.51
C THR A 49 9.71 -8.54 17.27
N GLU A 50 9.91 -7.19 17.21
CA GLU A 50 8.86 -6.26 17.58
C GLU A 50 7.76 -6.78 16.69
N GLU A 51 6.79 -7.41 17.31
CA GLU A 51 5.51 -7.67 16.65
C GLU A 51 5.22 -6.38 15.96
N VAL A 52 5.27 -6.40 14.63
CA VAL A 52 5.07 -5.19 13.84
C VAL A 52 3.61 -4.89 14.05
N THR A 53 3.33 -4.18 15.14
CA THR A 53 1.99 -3.79 15.53
C THR A 53 1.46 -2.93 14.39
N GLN A 54 0.38 -3.36 13.79
CA GLN A 54 -0.29 -2.59 12.76
C GLN A 54 -0.64 -1.23 13.34
N LYS A 55 -0.14 -0.19 12.68
CA LYS A 55 -0.55 1.17 13.03
C LYS A 55 -1.91 1.43 12.39
N ARG A 56 -2.85 1.87 13.20
CA ARG A 56 -4.18 2.25 12.77
C ARG A 56 -4.25 3.74 12.46
N VAL A 57 -5.14 4.11 11.55
CA VAL A 57 -5.40 5.50 11.15
C VAL A 57 -6.90 5.70 11.05
N SER A 58 -7.41 6.77 11.63
CA SER A 58 -8.79 7.18 11.37
C SER A 58 -8.86 7.79 9.96
N ARG A 59 -9.65 7.19 9.08
CA ARG A 59 -9.97 7.75 7.77
C ARG A 59 -11.39 8.25 7.76
N PRO A 60 -11.64 9.47 7.24
CA PRO A 60 -13.00 9.95 7.08
C PRO A 60 -13.72 8.97 6.15
N SER A 61 -14.81 8.42 6.63
CA SER A 61 -15.77 7.71 5.80
C SER A 61 -16.75 8.74 5.26
N LEU A 62 -17.02 8.69 3.97
CA LEU A 62 -18.17 9.40 3.38
C LEU A 62 -19.47 8.67 3.69
N ALA A 63 -19.50 7.87 4.77
CA ALA A 63 -20.73 7.26 5.27
C ALA A 63 -21.73 8.38 5.49
N HIS A 64 -22.44 8.70 4.41
CA HIS A 64 -23.67 9.47 4.50
C HIS A 64 -24.64 8.71 5.37
N ASP A 65 -25.54 9.44 6.03
CA ASP A 65 -26.79 8.95 6.53
C ASP A 65 -27.42 7.96 5.53
N MET A 66 -26.99 6.74 5.62
CA MET A 66 -27.53 5.63 4.88
C MET A 66 -28.80 5.24 5.63
N GLY A 67 -29.88 6.02 5.41
CA GLY A 67 -31.24 5.70 5.77
C GLY A 67 -31.48 5.10 7.16
N ASP A 68 -32.67 5.10 7.62
CA ASP A 68 -33.14 4.66 8.93
C ASP A 68 -32.20 3.70 9.65
N ALA A 69 -31.60 4.18 10.75
CA ALA A 69 -30.72 3.37 11.58
C ALA A 69 -31.46 2.09 11.96
N GLU A 70 -30.97 0.95 11.48
CA GLU A 70 -31.48 -0.34 11.92
C GLU A 70 -31.27 -0.45 13.45
N ASP A 71 -32.20 -1.09 14.13
CA ASP A 71 -32.07 -1.30 15.56
C ASP A 71 -30.95 -2.34 15.86
N ASP A 72 -30.44 -2.33 17.07
CA ASP A 72 -29.33 -3.21 17.50
C ASP A 72 -29.66 -4.70 17.28
N MET A 73 -30.92 -5.09 17.42
CA MET A 73 -31.36 -6.47 17.23
C MET A 73 -31.30 -6.88 15.75
N SER A 74 -31.72 -6.00 14.86
CA SER A 74 -31.65 -6.21 13.41
C SER A 74 -30.19 -6.30 12.94
N LEU A 75 -29.31 -5.41 13.42
CA LEU A 75 -27.87 -5.45 13.14
C LEU A 75 -27.24 -6.78 13.59
N LEU A 76 -27.57 -7.24 14.79
CA LEU A 76 -27.10 -8.53 15.30
C LEU A 76 -27.56 -9.70 14.39
N MET A 77 -28.83 -9.71 14.00
CA MET A 77 -29.38 -10.73 13.10
C MET A 77 -28.66 -10.73 11.73
N HIS A 78 -28.35 -9.56 11.17
CA HIS A 78 -27.60 -9.46 9.92
C HIS A 78 -26.18 -10.03 10.06
N VAL A 79 -25.47 -9.73 11.16
CA VAL A 79 -24.15 -10.28 11.44
C VAL A 79 -24.18 -11.80 11.58
N GLU A 80 -25.10 -12.35 12.39
CA GLU A 80 -25.23 -13.79 12.58
C GLU A 80 -25.59 -14.52 11.27
N SER A 81 -26.50 -13.96 10.50
CA SER A 81 -26.93 -14.52 9.22
C SER A 81 -25.79 -14.50 8.21
N MET A 82 -25.01 -13.41 8.15
CA MET A 82 -23.80 -13.30 7.33
C MET A 82 -22.75 -14.35 7.72
N GLN A 83 -22.53 -14.55 9.02
CA GLN A 83 -21.60 -15.59 9.52
C GLN A 83 -22.03 -17.00 9.14
N LYS A 84 -23.34 -17.27 9.15
CA LYS A 84 -23.90 -18.57 8.70
C LYS A 84 -23.75 -18.72 7.18
N GLU A 85 -24.02 -17.66 6.41
CA GLU A 85 -23.90 -17.66 4.95
C GLU A 85 -22.47 -17.88 4.49
N ALA A 86 -21.51 -17.17 5.09
CA ALA A 86 -20.09 -17.26 4.74
C ALA A 86 -19.47 -18.66 5.03
N ARG A 87 -20.11 -19.47 5.87
CA ARG A 87 -19.66 -20.86 6.17
C ARG A 87 -20.17 -21.89 5.17
N LYS A 88 -21.05 -21.52 4.25
CA LYS A 88 -21.55 -22.44 3.21
C LYS A 88 -20.44 -22.74 2.20
N ALA A 89 -20.51 -23.92 1.59
CA ALA A 89 -19.59 -24.29 0.51
C ALA A 89 -19.68 -23.39 -0.71
N SER A 90 -20.85 -22.76 -0.95
CA SER A 90 -21.09 -21.75 -1.99
C SER A 90 -21.91 -20.61 -1.38
N PRO A 91 -21.25 -19.61 -0.79
CA PRO A 91 -21.93 -18.45 -0.22
C PRO A 91 -22.62 -17.61 -1.29
N ASP A 92 -23.82 -17.11 -1.00
CA ASP A 92 -24.50 -16.13 -1.85
C ASP A 92 -23.84 -14.76 -1.67
N THR A 93 -23.07 -14.35 -2.66
CA THR A 93 -22.35 -13.07 -2.66
C THR A 93 -23.33 -11.88 -2.62
N SER A 94 -24.50 -11.97 -3.28
CA SER A 94 -25.49 -10.89 -3.27
C SER A 94 -26.06 -10.68 -1.88
N TYR A 95 -26.37 -11.78 -1.19
CA TYR A 95 -26.81 -11.74 0.20
C TYR A 95 -25.74 -11.15 1.14
N LEU A 96 -24.50 -11.58 0.97
CA LEU A 96 -23.38 -11.05 1.77
C LEU A 96 -23.19 -9.54 1.54
N LEU A 97 -23.32 -9.07 0.30
CA LEU A 97 -23.23 -7.64 -0.03
C LEU A 97 -24.38 -6.84 0.61
N ASP A 98 -25.62 -7.32 0.56
CA ASP A 98 -26.74 -6.65 1.21
C ASP A 98 -26.55 -6.55 2.74
N ALA A 99 -26.19 -7.66 3.39
CA ALA A 99 -25.90 -7.68 4.82
C ALA A 99 -24.74 -6.75 5.21
N MET A 100 -23.71 -6.68 4.36
CA MET A 100 -22.58 -5.75 4.53
C MET A 100 -23.02 -4.29 4.41
N MET A 101 -23.93 -3.95 3.51
CA MET A 101 -24.47 -2.59 3.37
C MET A 101 -25.32 -2.19 4.58
N ARG A 102 -26.20 -3.05 5.07
CA ARG A 102 -27.06 -2.80 6.24
C ARG A 102 -26.23 -2.58 7.52
N THR A 103 -25.13 -3.32 7.68
CA THR A 103 -24.23 -3.20 8.85
C THR A 103 -23.11 -2.17 8.68
N PHE A 104 -23.09 -1.40 7.58
CA PHE A 104 -21.97 -0.53 7.22
C PHE A 104 -21.68 0.53 8.28
N ALA A 105 -22.67 1.31 8.68
CA ALA A 105 -22.48 2.43 9.62
C ALA A 105 -21.96 1.95 10.99
N ASP A 106 -22.59 0.89 11.55
CA ASP A 106 -22.18 0.28 12.82
C ASP A 106 -20.77 -0.30 12.72
N ARG A 107 -20.48 -1.05 11.66
CA ARG A 107 -19.13 -1.61 11.43
C ARG A 107 -18.06 -0.52 11.33
N ARG A 108 -18.32 0.56 10.59
CA ARG A 108 -17.34 1.66 10.45
C ARG A 108 -17.11 2.36 11.77
N LYS A 109 -18.16 2.60 12.54
CA LYS A 109 -18.07 3.16 13.88
C LYS A 109 -17.23 2.26 14.78
N TRP A 110 -17.55 0.97 14.86
CA TRP A 110 -16.84 -0.01 15.66
C TRP A 110 -15.34 -0.09 15.30
N ILE A 111 -15.00 -0.18 13.99
CA ILE A 111 -13.61 -0.24 13.53
C ILE A 111 -12.84 1.04 13.88
N SER A 112 -13.49 2.20 13.84
CA SER A 112 -12.84 3.51 14.08
C SER A 112 -12.67 3.83 15.56
N GLU A 113 -13.62 3.45 16.41
CA GLU A 113 -13.62 3.76 17.83
C GLU A 113 -12.86 2.73 18.66
N GLU A 114 -13.10 1.43 18.40
CA GLU A 114 -12.52 0.35 19.19
C GLU A 114 -11.21 -0.18 18.63
N THR A 115 -10.91 0.12 17.35
CA THR A 115 -9.68 -0.32 16.66
C THR A 115 -9.41 -1.84 16.79
N PRO A 116 -10.40 -2.73 16.51
CA PRO A 116 -10.25 -4.16 16.65
C PRO A 116 -9.15 -4.72 15.74
N SER A 117 -8.60 -5.88 16.07
CA SER A 117 -7.63 -6.58 15.22
C SER A 117 -8.27 -7.04 13.91
N VAL A 118 -7.44 -7.31 12.89
CA VAL A 118 -7.93 -7.86 11.60
C VAL A 118 -8.69 -9.16 11.84
N LYS A 119 -8.18 -10.00 12.74
CA LYS A 119 -8.81 -11.27 13.11
C LYS A 119 -10.23 -11.05 13.66
N GLU A 120 -10.40 -10.17 14.65
CA GLU A 120 -11.72 -9.84 15.22
C GLU A 120 -12.70 -9.29 14.19
N ILE A 121 -12.18 -8.43 13.28
CA ILE A 121 -13.03 -7.87 12.19
C ILE A 121 -13.50 -8.99 11.26
N VAL A 122 -12.61 -9.88 10.83
CA VAL A 122 -12.95 -10.97 9.90
C VAL A 122 -13.81 -12.05 10.61
N GLU A 123 -13.62 -12.31 11.89
CA GLU A 123 -14.48 -13.21 12.66
C GLU A 123 -15.91 -12.67 12.77
N LYS A 124 -16.08 -11.35 12.99
CA LYS A 124 -17.39 -10.70 13.06
C LYS A 124 -18.01 -10.53 11.67
N TYR A 125 -17.22 -10.14 10.67
CA TYR A 125 -17.64 -9.86 9.29
C TYR A 125 -16.87 -10.72 8.27
N PRO A 126 -17.13 -12.03 8.19
CA PRO A 126 -16.36 -12.96 7.35
C PRO A 126 -16.47 -12.66 5.84
N ALA A 127 -17.47 -11.94 5.40
CA ALA A 127 -17.59 -11.47 4.03
C ALA A 127 -16.40 -10.61 3.57
N LEU A 128 -15.67 -9.96 4.50
CA LEU A 128 -14.45 -9.22 4.22
C LEU A 128 -13.25 -10.10 3.82
N ALA A 129 -13.40 -11.42 3.82
CA ALA A 129 -12.45 -12.33 3.20
C ALA A 129 -12.65 -12.48 1.68
N VAL A 130 -13.69 -11.88 1.12
CA VAL A 130 -14.00 -11.95 -0.31
C VAL A 130 -13.59 -10.66 -1.01
N GLY A 131 -12.74 -10.74 -2.04
CA GLY A 131 -12.16 -9.58 -2.72
C GLY A 131 -13.19 -8.60 -3.29
N SER A 132 -14.29 -9.08 -3.88
CA SER A 132 -15.37 -8.23 -4.39
C SER A 132 -16.07 -7.46 -3.28
N VAL A 133 -16.25 -8.06 -2.10
CA VAL A 133 -16.83 -7.41 -0.93
C VAL A 133 -15.90 -6.33 -0.38
N VAL A 134 -14.61 -6.59 -0.33
CA VAL A 134 -13.60 -5.59 0.09
C VAL A 134 -13.60 -4.38 -0.85
N LEU A 135 -13.69 -4.59 -2.17
CA LEU A 135 -13.78 -3.51 -3.15
C LEU A 135 -15.09 -2.71 -3.00
N GLN A 136 -16.19 -3.39 -2.70
CA GLN A 136 -17.47 -2.71 -2.44
C GLN A 136 -17.45 -1.93 -1.12
N GLU A 137 -16.81 -2.46 -0.08
CA GLU A 137 -16.57 -1.73 1.17
C GLU A 137 -15.77 -0.44 0.92
N PHE A 138 -14.71 -0.53 0.12
CA PHE A 138 -13.93 0.65 -0.28
C PHE A 138 -14.80 1.68 -1.00
N LYS A 139 -15.67 1.23 -1.92
CA LYS A 139 -16.62 2.10 -2.62
C LYS A 139 -17.58 2.78 -1.65
N ALA A 140 -18.10 2.05 -0.66
CA ALA A 140 -18.95 2.62 0.38
C ALA A 140 -18.22 3.67 1.24
N ILE A 141 -16.92 3.49 1.51
CA ILE A 141 -16.11 4.44 2.28
C ILE A 141 -15.76 5.69 1.47
N THR A 142 -15.44 5.56 0.18
CA THR A 142 -14.80 6.63 -0.62
C THR A 142 -15.66 7.16 -1.75
N ASN A 143 -16.77 6.48 -2.06
CA ASN A 143 -17.61 6.69 -3.25
C ASN A 143 -16.85 6.50 -4.58
N VAL A 144 -15.76 5.70 -4.60
CA VAL A 144 -14.94 5.43 -5.79
C VAL A 144 -14.99 3.94 -6.14
N THR A 145 -15.34 3.61 -7.37
CA THR A 145 -15.23 2.25 -7.92
C THR A 145 -13.76 2.00 -8.28
N LEU A 146 -12.99 1.51 -7.28
CA LEU A 146 -11.52 1.53 -7.29
C LEU A 146 -10.92 0.85 -8.50
N LEU A 147 -11.39 -0.35 -8.88
CA LEU A 147 -10.83 -1.13 -9.98
C LEU A 147 -10.99 -0.40 -11.33
N ASP A 148 -12.19 0.13 -11.60
CA ASP A 148 -12.48 0.83 -12.85
C ASP A 148 -11.70 2.13 -12.96
N VAL A 149 -11.64 2.91 -11.86
CA VAL A 149 -10.91 4.18 -11.82
C VAL A 149 -9.41 3.95 -11.93
N LEU A 150 -8.84 2.94 -11.28
CA LEU A 150 -7.43 2.58 -11.42
C LEU A 150 -7.10 2.19 -12.85
N ARG A 151 -7.92 1.34 -13.50
CA ARG A 151 -7.72 0.98 -14.91
C ARG A 151 -7.81 2.22 -15.80
N GLY A 152 -8.87 3.01 -15.67
CA GLY A 152 -9.07 4.22 -16.47
C GLY A 152 -7.97 5.26 -16.35
N VAL A 153 -7.27 5.30 -15.21
CA VAL A 153 -6.14 6.22 -14.99
C VAL A 153 -4.82 5.61 -15.46
N LEU A 154 -4.55 4.33 -15.17
CA LEU A 154 -3.25 3.72 -15.42
C LEU A 154 -3.04 3.32 -16.88
N ASP A 155 -4.08 2.84 -17.58
CA ASP A 155 -3.98 2.47 -19.01
C ASP A 155 -3.46 3.63 -19.86
N PRO A 156 -4.04 4.85 -19.82
CA PRO A 156 -3.58 5.96 -20.65
C PRO A 156 -2.16 6.43 -20.34
N ILE A 157 -1.71 6.29 -19.10
CA ILE A 157 -0.39 6.76 -18.65
C ILE A 157 0.69 5.68 -18.64
N ALA A 158 0.36 4.42 -18.98
CA ALA A 158 1.31 3.31 -18.95
C ALA A 158 2.58 3.61 -19.76
N HIS A 159 2.45 4.18 -20.96
CA HIS A 159 3.59 4.57 -21.80
C HIS A 159 4.52 5.57 -21.10
N LYS A 160 3.98 6.58 -20.40
CA LYS A 160 4.78 7.55 -19.63
C LYS A 160 5.50 6.91 -18.46
N ILE A 161 4.85 5.94 -17.80
CA ILE A 161 5.49 5.15 -16.74
C ILE A 161 6.72 4.44 -17.30
N PHE A 162 6.63 3.82 -18.49
CA PHE A 162 7.77 3.17 -19.13
C PHE A 162 8.86 4.14 -19.56
N GLU A 163 8.53 5.28 -20.14
CA GLU A 163 9.51 6.31 -20.48
C GLU A 163 10.33 6.76 -19.25
N CYS A 164 9.66 6.87 -18.10
CA CYS A 164 10.33 7.15 -16.84
C CYS A 164 11.16 5.97 -16.31
N ALA A 165 10.69 4.74 -16.54
CA ALA A 165 11.34 3.51 -16.11
C ALA A 165 12.59 3.19 -16.93
N GLN A 166 12.60 3.46 -18.24
CA GLN A 166 13.76 3.27 -19.13
C GLN A 166 15.02 4.02 -18.65
N LYS A 167 14.84 5.11 -17.91
CA LYS A 167 15.94 5.88 -17.31
C LYS A 167 16.54 5.20 -16.06
N LYS A 168 16.02 4.04 -15.67
CA LYS A 168 16.40 3.32 -14.44
C LYS A 168 17.19 2.05 -14.76
N ARG A 169 18.50 2.07 -14.53
CA ARG A 169 19.39 0.92 -14.81
C ARG A 169 18.91 -0.40 -14.21
N HIS A 170 18.36 -0.38 -13.00
CA HIS A 170 17.90 -1.60 -12.31
C HIS A 170 16.64 -2.21 -12.91
N LEU A 171 15.99 -1.57 -13.88
CA LEU A 171 14.82 -2.07 -14.60
C LEU A 171 15.16 -2.54 -16.01
N GLU A 172 16.42 -2.40 -16.46
CA GLU A 172 16.84 -2.73 -17.83
C GLU A 172 16.52 -4.17 -18.20
N ASP A 173 16.94 -5.13 -17.37
CA ASP A 173 16.67 -6.55 -17.60
C ASP A 173 15.17 -6.87 -17.64
N PHE A 174 14.39 -6.23 -16.74
CA PHE A 174 12.93 -6.39 -16.72
C PHE A 174 12.29 -5.85 -18.00
N LEU A 175 12.70 -4.69 -18.48
CA LEU A 175 12.15 -4.07 -19.70
C LEU A 175 12.53 -4.89 -20.96
N ILE A 176 13.75 -5.42 -21.02
CA ILE A 176 14.16 -6.34 -22.10
C ILE A 176 13.31 -7.62 -22.08
N GLY A 177 13.03 -8.18 -20.89
CA GLY A 177 12.16 -9.33 -20.72
C GLY A 177 10.72 -9.05 -21.19
N LEU A 178 10.19 -7.88 -20.86
CA LEU A 178 8.87 -7.42 -21.26
C LEU A 178 8.71 -7.36 -22.79
N GLU A 179 9.65 -6.72 -23.49
CA GLU A 179 9.58 -6.61 -24.96
C GLU A 179 9.63 -8.00 -25.64
N LYS A 180 10.44 -8.92 -25.12
CA LYS A 180 10.49 -10.29 -25.67
C LYS A 180 9.17 -11.04 -25.53
N ILE A 181 8.48 -10.89 -24.41
CA ILE A 181 7.18 -11.54 -24.18
C ILE A 181 6.10 -10.89 -25.03
N LYS A 182 6.10 -9.55 -25.09
CA LYS A 182 5.13 -8.76 -25.85
C LYS A 182 5.06 -9.13 -27.33
N ASP A 183 6.22 -9.37 -27.97
CA ASP A 183 6.29 -9.72 -29.40
C ASP A 183 5.62 -11.06 -29.72
N GLY A 184 5.40 -11.92 -28.72
CA GLY A 184 4.84 -13.28 -28.89
C GLY A 184 3.34 -13.41 -28.62
N ILE A 185 2.64 -12.36 -28.16
CA ILE A 185 1.24 -12.46 -27.70
C ILE A 185 0.28 -11.56 -28.50
N PRO A 186 -1.04 -11.90 -28.57
CA PRO A 186 -2.06 -11.08 -29.23
C PRO A 186 -2.24 -9.71 -28.60
N GLN A 187 -2.70 -8.71 -29.38
CA GLN A 187 -2.85 -7.31 -28.94
C GLN A 187 -3.67 -7.12 -27.66
N PRO A 188 -4.81 -7.80 -27.42
CA PRO A 188 -5.55 -7.64 -26.18
C PRO A 188 -4.73 -8.04 -24.95
N GLU A 189 -4.01 -9.15 -25.02
CA GLU A 189 -3.14 -9.66 -23.97
C GLU A 189 -1.91 -8.75 -23.77
N GLN A 190 -1.40 -8.10 -24.83
CA GLN A 190 -0.34 -7.11 -24.72
C GLN A 190 -0.76 -5.94 -23.84
N ASN A 191 -1.99 -5.48 -23.95
CA ASN A 191 -2.47 -4.34 -23.13
C ASN A 191 -2.49 -4.69 -21.64
N ASP A 192 -2.97 -5.89 -21.28
CA ASP A 192 -2.97 -6.35 -19.90
C ASP A 192 -1.56 -6.61 -19.35
N LEU A 193 -0.66 -7.15 -20.20
CA LEU A 193 0.76 -7.31 -19.88
C LEU A 193 1.42 -5.94 -19.62
N MET A 194 1.18 -4.96 -20.50
CA MET A 194 1.72 -3.61 -20.38
C MET A 194 1.21 -2.92 -19.12
N LEU A 195 -0.07 -3.07 -18.78
CA LEU A 195 -0.64 -2.54 -17.55
C LEU A 195 -0.01 -3.19 -16.32
N THR A 196 0.14 -4.52 -16.33
CA THR A 196 0.82 -5.27 -15.27
C THR A 196 2.24 -4.76 -15.06
N ALA A 197 3.01 -4.64 -16.13
CA ALA A 197 4.38 -4.15 -16.09
C ALA A 197 4.45 -2.68 -15.62
N ALA A 198 3.54 -1.81 -16.06
CA ALA A 198 3.46 -0.42 -15.61
C ALA A 198 3.20 -0.31 -14.10
N ILE A 199 2.24 -1.09 -13.58
CA ILE A 199 1.96 -1.16 -12.15
C ILE A 199 3.18 -1.64 -11.37
N PHE A 200 3.86 -2.68 -11.87
CA PHE A 200 5.02 -3.28 -11.22
C PHE A 200 6.19 -2.29 -11.08
N VAL A 201 6.46 -1.48 -12.09
CA VAL A 201 7.59 -0.53 -12.05
C VAL A 201 7.24 0.81 -11.38
N LEU A 202 5.97 1.07 -11.09
CA LEU A 202 5.50 2.34 -10.51
C LEU A 202 6.26 2.79 -9.25
N PRO A 203 6.60 1.89 -8.28
CA PRO A 203 7.36 2.28 -7.07
C PRO A 203 8.71 2.91 -7.40
N SER A 204 9.34 2.52 -8.50
CA SER A 204 10.64 3.05 -8.90
C SER A 204 10.60 4.55 -9.23
N LEU A 205 9.44 5.09 -9.66
CA LEU A 205 9.26 6.50 -9.97
C LEU A 205 9.39 7.38 -8.73
N VAL A 206 8.96 6.86 -7.59
CA VAL A 206 9.02 7.55 -6.28
C VAL A 206 10.20 7.06 -5.41
N LYS A 207 11.15 6.34 -6.01
CA LYS A 207 12.34 5.77 -5.35
C LYS A 207 12.00 4.85 -4.17
N GLU A 208 10.99 4.03 -4.35
CA GLU A 208 10.67 2.91 -3.46
C GLU A 208 11.07 1.59 -4.11
N ARG A 209 11.25 0.57 -3.29
CA ARG A 209 11.56 -0.77 -3.77
C ARG A 209 10.28 -1.47 -4.21
N ILE A 210 10.34 -2.14 -5.34
CA ILE A 210 9.20 -2.88 -5.91
C ILE A 210 8.75 -3.97 -4.93
N GLU A 211 9.70 -4.69 -4.30
CA GLU A 211 9.42 -5.78 -3.37
C GLU A 211 8.68 -5.35 -2.09
N ALA A 212 8.62 -4.03 -1.82
CA ALA A 212 7.82 -3.50 -0.73
C ALA A 212 6.35 -3.27 -1.11
N PHE A 213 6.05 -3.27 -2.40
CA PHE A 213 4.73 -3.04 -2.98
C PHE A 213 4.13 -4.36 -3.50
N VAL A 214 4.90 -5.10 -4.30
CA VAL A 214 4.56 -6.43 -4.81
C VAL A 214 5.79 -7.31 -4.59
N CYS A 215 5.65 -8.44 -3.91
CA CYS A 215 6.79 -9.29 -3.58
C CYS A 215 6.61 -10.74 -4.03
N SER A 216 7.74 -11.40 -4.28
CA SER A 216 7.73 -12.84 -4.48
C SER A 216 7.31 -13.54 -3.17
N GLY A 217 6.25 -14.33 -3.24
CA GLY A 217 5.71 -15.07 -2.12
C GLY A 217 6.70 -16.13 -1.60
N LYS A 218 6.84 -16.20 -0.28
CA LYS A 218 7.58 -17.28 0.38
C LYS A 218 6.57 -18.11 1.18
N PRO A 219 6.62 -19.45 1.08
CA PRO A 219 5.75 -20.30 1.88
C PRO A 219 5.83 -19.95 3.37
N GLY A 220 4.68 -19.77 4.02
CA GLY A 220 4.61 -19.46 5.45
C GLY A 220 5.00 -18.04 5.86
N ALA A 221 5.22 -17.12 4.92
CA ALA A 221 5.42 -15.71 5.25
C ALA A 221 4.12 -15.10 5.77
N VAL A 222 4.18 -14.40 6.90
CA VAL A 222 3.05 -13.66 7.47
C VAL A 222 3.26 -12.17 7.20
N HIS A 223 2.27 -11.55 6.57
CA HIS A 223 2.28 -10.13 6.25
C HIS A 223 1.33 -9.37 7.17
N VAL A 224 1.88 -8.52 8.03
CA VAL A 224 1.11 -7.70 8.99
C VAL A 224 0.44 -6.46 8.37
N VAL A 225 0.71 -6.19 7.11
CA VAL A 225 0.07 -5.15 6.30
C VAL A 225 -0.36 -5.74 4.97
N PRO A 226 -1.41 -5.22 4.33
CA PRO A 226 -1.84 -5.72 3.03
C PRO A 226 -0.68 -5.78 2.03
N THR A 227 -0.37 -6.96 1.52
CA THR A 227 0.79 -7.22 0.64
C THR A 227 0.35 -8.09 -0.52
N VAL A 228 0.70 -7.68 -1.75
CA VAL A 228 0.51 -8.50 -2.95
C VAL A 228 1.70 -9.44 -3.10
N THR A 229 1.42 -10.72 -3.27
CA THR A 229 2.44 -11.76 -3.50
C THR A 229 2.17 -12.52 -4.79
N HIS A 230 3.23 -13.02 -5.40
CA HIS A 230 3.20 -13.89 -6.58
C HIS A 230 4.29 -14.96 -6.46
N THR A 231 4.13 -16.09 -7.14
CA THR A 231 5.06 -17.23 -7.05
C THR A 231 6.07 -17.28 -8.19
N ASP A 232 5.68 -16.84 -9.39
CA ASP A 232 6.43 -16.98 -10.62
C ASP A 232 6.96 -15.65 -11.16
N ASN A 233 7.47 -15.63 -12.38
CA ASN A 233 7.85 -14.39 -13.06
C ASN A 233 6.63 -13.48 -13.18
N ILE A 234 6.72 -12.25 -12.68
CA ILE A 234 5.63 -11.26 -12.62
C ILE A 234 4.94 -11.04 -13.99
N LEU A 235 5.66 -11.22 -15.10
CA LEU A 235 5.15 -11.06 -16.46
C LEU A 235 4.37 -12.28 -16.97
N GLU A 236 4.47 -13.42 -16.30
CA GLU A 236 3.87 -14.70 -16.69
C GLU A 236 2.85 -15.20 -15.67
N VAL A 237 2.76 -14.52 -14.51
CA VAL A 237 1.86 -14.88 -13.42
C VAL A 237 0.41 -14.67 -13.83
N GLN A 238 -0.40 -15.71 -13.63
CA GLN A 238 -1.83 -15.70 -13.93
C GLN A 238 -2.69 -15.42 -12.70
N GLU A 239 -2.14 -15.56 -11.49
CA GLU A 239 -2.87 -15.40 -10.26
C GLU A 239 -1.99 -14.76 -9.18
N PHE A 240 -2.54 -13.76 -8.50
CA PHE A 240 -1.90 -13.04 -7.42
C PHE A 240 -2.64 -13.29 -6.11
N THR A 241 -1.92 -13.28 -5.00
CA THR A 241 -2.52 -13.38 -3.67
C THR A 241 -2.31 -12.08 -2.91
N VAL A 242 -3.36 -11.54 -2.32
CA VAL A 242 -3.27 -10.41 -1.39
C VAL A 242 -3.35 -10.95 0.02
N GLN A 243 -2.26 -10.79 0.78
CA GLN A 243 -2.12 -11.34 2.14
C GLN A 243 -2.18 -10.23 3.19
N LEU A 244 -2.89 -10.50 4.29
CA LEU A 244 -2.95 -9.66 5.48
C LEU A 244 -3.16 -10.54 6.71
N GLU A 245 -2.11 -10.77 7.50
CA GLU A 245 -2.09 -11.76 8.60
C GLU A 245 -2.51 -13.15 8.10
N ALA A 246 -3.60 -13.69 8.60
CA ALA A 246 -4.16 -14.98 8.17
C ALA A 246 -5.16 -14.85 7.00
N LEU A 247 -5.45 -13.60 6.55
CA LEU A 247 -6.35 -13.36 5.44
C LEU A 247 -5.61 -13.48 4.12
N GLU A 248 -6.13 -14.30 3.20
CA GLU A 248 -5.62 -14.48 1.84
C GLU A 248 -6.76 -14.28 0.84
N ILE A 249 -6.57 -13.38 -0.11
CA ILE A 249 -7.54 -13.07 -1.16
C ILE A 249 -6.87 -13.27 -2.51
N GLN A 250 -7.43 -14.14 -3.34
CA GLN A 250 -6.94 -14.37 -4.70
C GLN A 250 -7.40 -13.27 -5.65
N ALA A 251 -6.54 -12.91 -6.59
CA ALA A 251 -6.83 -11.93 -7.62
C ALA A 251 -6.29 -12.40 -8.97
N PRO A 252 -7.11 -12.35 -10.05
CA PRO A 252 -6.76 -12.90 -11.36
C PRO A 252 -5.72 -12.09 -12.12
N ASN A 253 -5.39 -10.89 -11.67
CA ASN A 253 -4.37 -10.03 -12.29
C ASN A 253 -3.83 -9.01 -11.27
N LEU A 254 -2.70 -8.40 -11.60
CA LEU A 254 -2.01 -7.45 -10.72
C LEU A 254 -2.84 -6.20 -10.43
N LEU A 255 -3.60 -5.69 -11.39
CA LEU A 255 -4.46 -4.52 -11.17
C LEU A 255 -5.49 -4.79 -10.08
N GLN A 256 -6.18 -5.94 -10.15
CA GLN A 256 -7.17 -6.33 -9.14
C GLN A 256 -6.49 -6.61 -7.79
N ALA A 257 -5.30 -7.23 -7.79
CA ALA A 257 -4.53 -7.45 -6.57
C ALA A 257 -4.17 -6.13 -5.87
N VAL A 258 -3.67 -5.14 -6.62
CA VAL A 258 -3.34 -3.81 -6.09
C VAL A 258 -4.58 -3.05 -5.65
N ALA A 259 -5.69 -3.14 -6.40
CA ALA A 259 -6.97 -2.57 -5.98
C ALA A 259 -7.44 -3.17 -4.65
N THR A 260 -7.40 -4.50 -4.52
CA THR A 260 -7.76 -5.20 -3.27
C THR A 260 -6.80 -4.81 -2.13
N GLN A 261 -5.50 -4.75 -2.39
CA GLN A 261 -4.50 -4.31 -1.41
C GLN A 261 -4.80 -2.88 -0.91
N MET A 262 -5.07 -1.96 -1.82
CA MET A 262 -5.47 -0.60 -1.46
C MET A 262 -6.76 -0.59 -0.65
N ALA A 263 -7.78 -1.32 -1.08
CA ALA A 263 -9.07 -1.40 -0.40
C ALA A 263 -8.94 -1.92 1.04
N LEU A 264 -8.09 -2.93 1.28
CA LEU A 264 -7.82 -3.46 2.62
C LEU A 264 -7.24 -2.40 3.58
N TYR A 265 -6.39 -1.48 3.09
CA TYR A 265 -5.90 -0.38 3.92
C TYR A 265 -7.02 0.53 4.42
N TRP A 266 -8.06 0.75 3.62
CA TRP A 266 -9.25 1.54 4.02
C TRP A 266 -10.21 0.74 4.88
N THR A 267 -10.53 -0.47 4.45
CA THR A 267 -11.46 -1.37 5.14
C THR A 267 -11.05 -1.58 6.60
N PHE A 268 -9.77 -1.84 6.82
CA PHE A 268 -9.24 -2.13 8.16
C PHE A 268 -8.60 -0.91 8.85
N ASN A 269 -8.69 0.30 8.30
CA ASN A 269 -8.07 1.51 8.85
C ASN A 269 -6.56 1.35 9.15
N ILE A 270 -5.83 0.63 8.30
CA ILE A 270 -4.38 0.39 8.47
C ILE A 270 -3.57 1.54 7.84
N VAL A 271 -2.47 1.93 8.48
CA VAL A 271 -1.49 2.88 7.91
C VAL A 271 -0.72 2.18 6.79
N PHE A 272 -0.49 2.87 5.68
CA PHE A 272 0.31 2.33 4.59
C PHE A 272 1.70 1.84 5.06
N CYS A 273 2.16 0.74 4.48
CA CYS A 273 3.52 0.27 4.67
C CYS A 273 4.51 1.41 4.41
N ALA A 274 5.36 1.73 5.39
CA ALA A 274 6.29 2.86 5.29
C ALA A 274 7.27 2.75 4.09
N LYS A 275 7.51 1.52 3.60
CA LYS A 275 8.40 1.25 2.47
C LYS A 275 7.73 1.40 1.10
N ALA A 276 6.38 1.44 1.05
CA ALA A 276 5.58 1.62 -0.17
C ALA A 276 4.62 2.82 -0.06
N GLN A 277 4.77 3.64 0.97
CA GLN A 277 3.86 4.75 1.30
C GLN A 277 3.73 5.79 0.20
N LYS A 278 4.84 6.10 -0.50
CA LYS A 278 4.82 7.08 -1.59
C LYS A 278 4.14 6.53 -2.83
N THR A 279 4.28 5.23 -3.09
CA THR A 279 3.57 4.55 -4.18
C THR A 279 2.06 4.60 -3.95
N PHE A 280 1.60 4.27 -2.74
CA PHE A 280 0.18 4.38 -2.40
C PHE A 280 -0.32 5.83 -2.40
N ASP A 281 0.48 6.80 -1.93
CA ASP A 281 0.12 8.22 -2.01
C ASP A 281 0.01 8.68 -3.47
N LEU A 282 0.91 8.24 -4.36
CA LEU A 282 0.83 8.51 -5.79
C LEU A 282 -0.45 7.93 -6.41
N LEU A 283 -0.75 6.66 -6.16
CA LEU A 283 -1.97 6.00 -6.65
C LEU A 283 -3.23 6.74 -6.17
N CYS A 284 -3.31 7.08 -4.88
CA CYS A 284 -4.45 7.83 -4.33
C CYS A 284 -4.65 9.17 -5.06
N ARG A 285 -3.57 9.90 -5.33
CA ARG A 285 -3.62 11.18 -6.05
C ARG A 285 -4.02 11.02 -7.50
N LEU A 286 -3.55 9.98 -8.16
CA LEU A 286 -3.92 9.70 -9.54
C LEU A 286 -5.42 9.40 -9.68
N ILE A 287 -6.02 8.71 -8.70
CA ILE A 287 -7.47 8.40 -8.69
C ILE A 287 -8.32 9.47 -7.97
N GLY A 288 -7.71 10.57 -7.53
CA GLY A 288 -8.44 11.71 -6.95
C GLY A 288 -8.90 11.54 -5.51
N ILE A 289 -8.34 10.60 -4.73
CA ILE A 289 -8.66 10.43 -3.31
C ILE A 289 -7.55 10.93 -2.39
N SER A 290 -7.91 11.33 -1.18
CA SER A 290 -6.93 11.73 -0.17
C SER A 290 -6.31 10.50 0.50
N SER A 291 -4.98 10.39 0.45
CA SER A 291 -4.24 9.36 1.19
C SER A 291 -4.15 9.66 2.69
N GLY A 292 -4.49 10.87 3.12
CA GLY A 292 -4.23 11.38 4.47
C GLY A 292 -2.74 11.71 4.72
N ILE A 293 -1.90 11.67 3.70
CA ILE A 293 -0.45 11.86 3.80
C ILE A 293 -0.04 13.12 3.04
N GLN A 294 0.89 13.88 3.61
CA GLN A 294 1.47 15.01 2.91
C GLN A 294 2.39 14.53 1.78
N ALA A 295 2.08 14.94 0.53
CA ALA A 295 2.88 14.56 -0.63
C ALA A 295 4.34 14.97 -0.50
N THR A 296 5.24 14.01 -0.71
CA THR A 296 6.66 14.30 -0.83
C THR A 296 6.95 14.99 -2.17
N PRO A 297 8.06 15.74 -2.32
CA PRO A 297 8.43 16.33 -3.61
C PRO A 297 8.52 15.29 -4.74
N LEU A 298 8.98 14.06 -4.44
CA LEU A 298 9.05 12.98 -5.42
C LEU A 298 7.67 12.56 -5.93
N VAL A 299 6.68 12.44 -5.05
CA VAL A 299 5.31 12.10 -5.44
C VAL A 299 4.70 13.20 -6.29
N ARG A 300 4.90 14.47 -5.93
CA ARG A 300 4.41 15.62 -6.73
C ARG A 300 5.00 15.65 -8.13
N VAL A 301 6.33 15.45 -8.24
CA VAL A 301 7.01 15.39 -9.54
C VAL A 301 6.50 14.21 -10.35
N ALA A 302 6.39 13.01 -9.77
CA ALA A 302 5.88 11.84 -10.46
C ALA A 302 4.43 12.08 -10.94
N GLN A 303 3.55 12.62 -10.09
CA GLN A 303 2.18 12.95 -10.46
C GLN A 303 2.14 13.93 -11.64
N THR A 304 2.90 15.03 -11.59
CA THR A 304 2.94 16.01 -12.67
C THR A 304 3.42 15.39 -13.99
N LEU A 305 4.48 14.56 -13.95
CA LEU A 305 5.01 13.89 -15.15
C LEU A 305 4.00 12.93 -15.79
N LEU A 306 3.20 12.25 -14.98
CA LEU A 306 2.21 11.28 -15.46
C LEU A 306 0.91 11.94 -15.96
N GLN A 307 0.58 13.15 -15.49
CA GLN A 307 -0.65 13.86 -15.84
C GLN A 307 -0.47 14.90 -16.96
N GLN A 308 0.75 15.21 -17.38
CA GLN A 308 1.05 16.01 -18.59
C GLN A 308 0.83 15.19 -19.87
#